data_6a5a511ba3d3c43c836a040877f7d51a
#
_entry.id   6a5a511ba3d3c43c836a040877f7d51a
#
_cell.length_a   1.000
_cell.length_b   1.000
_cell.length_c   1.000
_cell.angle_alpha   90.00
_cell.angle_beta   90.00
_cell.angle_gamma   90.00
#
_symmetry.space_group_name_H-M   'P 1'
#
loop_
_entity.id
_entity.type
_entity.pdbx_description
1 polymer ?
#
loop_
_entity_poly.entity_id
_entity_poly.type
_entity_poly.pdbx_seq_one_letter_code
_entity_poly.pdbx_strand_id
1 'polypeptide(L)'
;MVRFLLGFCAVTGLAFAADDAARGKYLVEEVGKCQDCHTPRLADGNLDKTKWLQGADLDFQPIKEVKGWHKTSPNLTPAGKLWARWGEAGLIKFMETGAGPKGNPADPPMPAYKLTHADAEAVVAYLKTLK
;
A
#
# COMPACT_ATOMS: atom_id res chain seq x y z
N MET A 1 -24.97 -37.15 -36.69
CA MET A 1 -25.28 -35.90 -35.94
C MET A 1 -24.24 -35.71 -34.83
N VAL A 2 -23.22 -34.89 -35.06
CA VAL A 2 -22.16 -34.62 -34.09
C VAL A 2 -22.51 -33.27 -33.46
N ARG A 3 -22.80 -33.23 -32.15
CA ARG A 3 -23.03 -32.00 -31.38
C ARG A 3 -21.67 -31.50 -30.87
N PHE A 4 -21.18 -30.41 -31.45
CA PHE A 4 -20.09 -29.62 -30.89
C PHE A 4 -20.64 -28.81 -29.72
N LEU A 5 -20.21 -29.12 -28.49
CA LEU A 5 -20.36 -28.26 -27.32
C LEU A 5 -19.20 -27.29 -27.30
N LEU A 6 -19.45 -26.05 -27.68
CA LEU A 6 -18.54 -24.92 -27.49
C LEU A 6 -18.47 -24.60 -25.99
N GLY A 7 -17.33 -24.92 -25.39
CA GLY A 7 -17.00 -24.49 -24.03
C GLY A 7 -16.79 -22.98 -24.01
N PHE A 8 -17.67 -22.27 -23.34
CA PHE A 8 -17.55 -20.84 -23.05
C PHE A 8 -16.62 -20.69 -21.84
N CYS A 9 -15.33 -20.39 -22.10
CA CYS A 9 -14.34 -20.14 -21.07
C CYS A 9 -14.53 -18.72 -20.55
N ALA A 10 -14.98 -18.57 -19.31
CA ALA A 10 -15.19 -17.27 -18.66
C ALA A 10 -13.84 -16.54 -18.39
N VAL A 11 -13.54 -15.52 -19.16
CA VAL A 11 -12.37 -14.64 -18.99
C VAL A 11 -12.76 -13.36 -18.21
N THR A 12 -13.59 -13.49 -17.19
CA THR A 12 -14.12 -12.30 -16.48
C THR A 12 -13.31 -11.88 -15.24
N GLY A 13 -12.41 -12.71 -14.71
CA GLY A 13 -11.71 -12.41 -13.46
C GLY A 13 -10.50 -11.48 -13.58
N LEU A 14 -9.85 -11.41 -14.74
CA LEU A 14 -8.60 -10.63 -14.91
C LEU A 14 -8.83 -9.12 -15.10
N ALA A 15 -9.98 -8.71 -15.60
CA ALA A 15 -10.28 -7.30 -15.86
C ALA A 15 -10.52 -6.52 -14.56
N PHE A 16 -11.19 -7.11 -13.58
CA PHE A 16 -11.47 -6.45 -12.29
C PHE A 16 -10.20 -6.24 -11.46
N ALA A 17 -9.31 -7.22 -11.40
CA ALA A 17 -8.06 -7.11 -10.65
C ALA A 17 -7.10 -6.05 -11.22
N ALA A 18 -7.10 -5.83 -12.54
CA ALA A 18 -6.29 -4.80 -13.19
C ALA A 18 -6.85 -3.39 -12.90
N ASP A 19 -8.17 -3.24 -12.83
CA ASP A 19 -8.83 -1.98 -12.51
C ASP A 19 -8.59 -1.60 -11.04
N ASP A 20 -8.67 -2.56 -10.12
CA ASP A 20 -8.37 -2.36 -8.70
C ASP A 20 -6.93 -1.93 -8.47
N ALA A 21 -5.95 -2.56 -9.12
CA ALA A 21 -4.56 -2.16 -9.00
C ALA A 21 -4.29 -0.77 -9.58
N ALA A 22 -4.96 -0.38 -10.67
CA ALA A 22 -4.87 0.96 -11.24
C ALA A 22 -5.48 2.02 -10.31
N ARG A 23 -6.64 1.73 -9.71
CA ARG A 23 -7.26 2.56 -8.67
C ARG A 23 -6.35 2.68 -7.45
N GLY A 24 -5.77 1.57 -7.00
CA GLY A 24 -4.84 1.53 -5.88
C GLY A 24 -3.59 2.36 -6.14
N LYS A 25 -3.02 2.28 -7.33
CA LYS A 25 -1.89 3.12 -7.74
C LYS A 25 -2.22 4.61 -7.61
N TYR A 26 -3.36 5.04 -8.12
CA TYR A 26 -3.81 6.41 -8.00
C TYR A 26 -3.95 6.86 -6.54
N LEU A 27 -4.56 6.03 -5.70
CA LEU A 27 -4.73 6.31 -4.27
C LEU A 27 -3.40 6.42 -3.53
N VAL A 28 -2.45 5.53 -3.82
CA VAL A 28 -1.14 5.48 -3.17
C VAL A 28 -0.26 6.65 -3.64
N GLU A 29 -0.17 6.88 -4.94
CA GLU A 29 0.81 7.80 -5.53
C GLU A 29 0.30 9.24 -5.61
N GLU A 30 -0.99 9.45 -5.87
CA GLU A 30 -1.53 10.79 -6.12
C GLU A 30 -2.34 11.35 -4.94
N VAL A 31 -3.07 10.50 -4.23
CA VAL A 31 -3.92 10.93 -3.12
C VAL A 31 -3.18 10.84 -1.79
N GLY A 32 -2.69 9.66 -1.44
CA GLY A 32 -2.01 9.40 -0.17
C GLY A 32 -0.56 9.84 -0.14
N LYS A 33 0.07 10.01 -1.32
CA LYS A 33 1.50 10.36 -1.45
C LYS A 33 2.42 9.47 -0.60
N CYS A 34 2.11 8.18 -0.54
CA CYS A 34 2.80 7.23 0.33
C CYS A 34 4.30 7.16 0.02
N GLN A 35 4.68 7.34 -1.25
CA GLN A 35 6.08 7.35 -1.69
C GLN A 35 6.92 8.46 -1.03
N ASP A 36 6.31 9.57 -0.62
CA ASP A 36 7.07 10.69 -0.04
C ASP A 36 7.74 10.31 1.28
N CYS A 37 7.11 9.38 2.02
CA CYS A 37 7.65 8.83 3.26
C CYS A 37 8.21 7.41 3.11
N HIS A 38 7.70 6.61 2.16
CA HIS A 38 8.05 5.19 2.05
C HIS A 38 9.05 4.87 0.94
N THR A 39 9.61 5.88 0.26
CA THR A 39 10.67 5.71 -0.74
C THR A 39 11.89 6.55 -0.34
N PRO A 40 13.10 5.97 -0.34
CA PRO A 40 14.31 6.73 -0.05
C PRO A 40 14.53 7.86 -1.04
N ARG A 41 15.24 8.91 -0.62
CA ARG A 41 15.69 9.99 -1.50
C ARG A 41 17.13 9.79 -1.91
N LEU A 42 17.42 10.17 -3.14
CA LEU A 42 18.77 10.30 -3.67
C LEU A 42 19.43 11.60 -3.15
N ALA A 43 20.73 11.74 -3.36
CA ALA A 43 21.48 12.92 -2.94
C ALA A 43 20.98 14.25 -3.56
N ASP A 44 20.32 14.18 -4.70
CA ASP A 44 19.70 15.33 -5.38
C ASP A 44 18.28 15.67 -4.87
N GLY A 45 17.79 14.93 -3.86
CA GLY A 45 16.46 15.09 -3.26
C GLY A 45 15.32 14.37 -3.98
N ASN A 46 15.56 13.79 -5.15
CA ASN A 46 14.55 13.00 -5.85
C ASN A 46 14.32 11.65 -5.19
N LEU A 47 13.11 11.09 -5.37
CA LEU A 47 12.79 9.74 -4.88
C LEU A 47 13.58 8.68 -5.67
N ASP A 48 14.16 7.73 -4.95
CA ASP A 48 14.84 6.57 -5.55
C ASP A 48 13.81 5.58 -6.11
N LYS A 49 13.52 5.68 -7.39
CA LYS A 49 12.55 4.80 -8.07
C LYS A 49 12.97 3.34 -8.11
N THR A 50 14.26 3.03 -7.85
CA THR A 50 14.72 1.64 -7.77
C THR A 50 14.35 0.97 -6.45
N LYS A 51 14.00 1.79 -5.43
CA LYS A 51 13.55 1.36 -4.11
C LYS A 51 12.13 1.86 -3.80
N TRP A 52 11.28 1.89 -4.82
CA TRP A 52 9.93 2.43 -4.74
C TRP A 52 9.12 1.74 -3.64
N LEU A 53 8.63 2.53 -2.67
CA LEU A 53 7.83 2.09 -1.53
C LEU A 53 8.50 1.01 -0.65
N GLN A 54 9.82 0.90 -0.68
CA GLN A 54 10.57 -0.10 0.10
C GLN A 54 10.97 0.36 1.51
N GLY A 55 10.39 1.47 1.98
CA GLY A 55 10.74 2.08 3.26
C GLY A 55 11.91 3.04 3.16
N ALA A 56 11.99 3.98 4.09
CA ALA A 56 13.01 5.03 4.10
C ALA A 56 13.28 5.56 5.50
N ASP A 57 14.44 6.19 5.68
CA ASP A 57 14.63 7.15 6.76
C ASP A 57 13.91 8.45 6.39
N LEU A 58 13.20 9.03 7.36
CA LEU A 58 12.47 10.27 7.15
C LEU A 58 13.42 11.47 7.25
N ASP A 59 13.38 12.35 6.27
CA ASP A 59 14.21 13.54 6.17
C ASP A 59 13.62 14.77 6.87
N PHE A 60 12.58 14.56 7.68
CA PHE A 60 11.89 15.60 8.46
C PHE A 60 11.62 15.12 9.88
N GLN A 61 11.42 16.09 10.76
CA GLN A 61 11.12 15.84 12.17
C GLN A 61 10.15 16.90 12.71
N PRO A 62 9.39 16.60 13.77
CA PRO A 62 8.49 17.57 14.34
C PRO A 62 9.26 18.71 15.02
N ILE A 63 8.71 19.93 14.96
CA ILE A 63 9.29 21.10 15.65
C ILE A 63 9.24 20.95 17.18
N LYS A 64 8.19 20.26 17.69
CA LYS A 64 8.04 19.92 19.11
C LYS A 64 8.09 18.40 19.24
N GLU A 65 8.58 17.93 20.37
CA GLU A 65 8.58 16.49 20.67
C GLU A 65 7.16 15.90 20.54
N VAL A 66 7.06 14.82 19.75
CA VAL A 66 5.83 14.06 19.57
C VAL A 66 6.08 12.63 20.03
N LYS A 67 5.32 12.19 21.04
CA LYS A 67 5.41 10.82 21.55
C LYS A 67 5.11 9.81 20.45
N GLY A 68 5.96 8.80 20.33
CA GLY A 68 5.78 7.74 19.34
C GLY A 68 6.22 8.12 17.92
N TRP A 69 6.90 9.25 17.74
CA TRP A 69 7.44 9.63 16.44
C TRP A 69 8.45 8.62 15.90
N HIS A 70 8.18 8.09 14.73
CA HIS A 70 9.12 7.23 14.01
C HIS A 70 9.99 8.02 13.06
N LYS A 71 11.29 7.70 13.05
CA LYS A 71 12.28 8.30 12.13
C LYS A 71 12.43 7.52 10.83
N THR A 72 11.79 6.35 10.75
CA THR A 72 11.85 5.45 9.60
C THR A 72 10.46 4.96 9.24
N SER A 73 10.23 4.72 7.98
CA SER A 73 9.02 4.12 7.45
C SER A 73 9.25 2.67 7.01
N PRO A 74 8.29 1.77 7.14
CA PRO A 74 8.44 0.39 6.73
C PRO A 74 8.38 0.21 5.21
N ASN A 75 8.94 -0.91 4.74
CA ASN A 75 8.76 -1.40 3.39
C ASN A 75 7.31 -1.85 3.17
N LEU A 76 6.65 -1.28 2.17
CA LEU A 76 5.25 -1.57 1.80
C LEU A 76 5.12 -2.65 0.73
N THR A 77 6.22 -3.11 0.11
CA THR A 77 6.16 -4.18 -0.89
C THR A 77 5.97 -5.56 -0.22
N PRO A 78 5.52 -6.58 -0.95
CA PRO A 78 5.35 -7.93 -0.41
C PRO A 78 6.60 -8.54 0.24
N ALA A 79 7.80 -8.10 -0.15
CA ALA A 79 9.06 -8.52 0.47
C ALA A 79 9.27 -7.91 1.86
N GLY A 80 8.49 -6.90 2.26
CA GLY A 80 8.60 -6.22 3.54
C GLY A 80 8.06 -7.03 4.71
N LYS A 81 8.67 -6.85 5.89
CA LYS A 81 8.23 -7.51 7.14
C LYS A 81 6.80 -7.18 7.53
N LEU A 82 6.24 -6.08 7.02
CA LEU A 82 4.87 -5.66 7.31
C LEU A 82 3.87 -6.67 6.75
N TRP A 83 4.07 -7.14 5.52
CA TRP A 83 3.24 -8.17 4.90
C TRP A 83 3.30 -9.50 5.65
N ALA A 84 4.49 -9.91 6.09
CA ALA A 84 4.64 -11.15 6.86
C ALA A 84 3.90 -11.08 8.22
N ARG A 85 3.83 -9.90 8.84
CA ARG A 85 3.19 -9.72 10.16
C ARG A 85 1.69 -9.51 10.08
N TRP A 86 1.20 -8.76 9.10
CA TRP A 86 -0.20 -8.32 9.04
C TRP A 86 -1.01 -9.08 7.99
N GLY A 87 -0.36 -9.58 6.96
CA GLY A 87 -1.04 -10.16 5.83
C GLY A 87 -1.89 -9.15 5.07
N GLU A 88 -2.51 -9.60 4.02
CA GLU A 88 -3.36 -8.78 3.14
C GLU A 88 -4.56 -8.20 3.91
N ALA A 89 -5.26 -9.04 4.69
CA ALA A 89 -6.42 -8.62 5.46
C ALA A 89 -6.08 -7.58 6.55
N GLY A 90 -4.91 -7.70 7.19
CA GLY A 90 -4.46 -6.72 8.18
C GLY A 90 -4.11 -5.37 7.57
N LEU A 91 -3.54 -5.36 6.36
CA LEU A 91 -3.25 -4.13 5.61
C LEU A 91 -4.54 -3.43 5.17
N ILE A 92 -5.52 -4.19 4.64
CA ILE A 92 -6.85 -3.66 4.29
C ILE A 92 -7.48 -3.01 5.52
N LYS A 93 -7.56 -3.74 6.64
CA LYS A 93 -8.12 -3.22 7.90
C LYS A 93 -7.41 -1.94 8.37
N PHE A 94 -6.09 -1.88 8.25
CA PHE A 94 -5.33 -0.68 8.61
C PHE A 94 -5.73 0.52 7.76
N MET A 95 -5.90 0.35 6.46
CA MET A 95 -6.32 1.42 5.56
C MET A 95 -7.76 1.88 5.80
N GLU A 96 -8.63 0.99 6.26
CA GLU A 96 -10.04 1.31 6.60
C GLU A 96 -10.16 2.03 7.95
N THR A 97 -9.36 1.62 8.93
CA THR A 97 -9.57 2.02 10.33
C THR A 97 -8.51 2.97 10.87
N GLY A 98 -7.35 3.04 10.23
CA GLY A 98 -6.17 3.74 10.73
C GLY A 98 -5.52 3.02 11.92
N ALA A 99 -5.91 1.77 12.20
CA ALA A 99 -5.38 0.96 13.29
C ALA A 99 -4.87 -0.38 12.80
N GLY A 100 -3.73 -0.81 13.31
CA GLY A 100 -3.15 -2.12 13.01
C GLY A 100 -4.02 -3.29 13.50
N PRO A 101 -3.64 -4.55 13.19
CA PRO A 101 -4.43 -5.73 13.52
C PRO A 101 -4.73 -5.89 15.02
N LYS A 102 -3.86 -5.36 15.88
CA LYS A 102 -4.04 -5.36 17.34
C LYS A 102 -4.84 -4.16 17.89
N GLY A 103 -5.37 -3.31 17.01
CA GLY A 103 -6.12 -2.12 17.38
C GLY A 103 -5.27 -0.88 17.72
N ASN A 104 -3.95 -0.97 17.66
CA ASN A 104 -3.07 0.18 17.89
C ASN A 104 -3.18 1.15 16.71
N PRO A 105 -3.32 2.47 16.96
CA PRO A 105 -3.30 3.46 15.89
C PRO A 105 -1.94 3.47 15.18
N ALA A 106 -1.91 4.07 13.99
CA ALA A 106 -0.66 4.36 13.31
C ALA A 106 0.20 5.30 14.17
N ASP A 107 1.48 4.97 14.29
CA ASP A 107 2.43 5.86 14.97
C ASP A 107 2.79 7.05 14.07
N PRO A 108 2.89 8.28 14.65
CA PRO A 108 3.27 9.43 13.86
C PRO A 108 4.69 9.29 13.26
N PRO A 109 4.94 9.81 12.07
CA PRO A 109 4.10 10.73 11.30
C PRO A 109 3.07 10.07 10.37
N MET A 110 2.91 8.74 10.40
CA MET A 110 1.95 8.06 9.53
C MET A 110 0.52 8.52 9.84
N PRO A 111 -0.21 9.11 8.87
CA PRO A 111 -1.59 9.50 9.10
C PRO A 111 -2.52 8.29 9.19
N ALA A 112 -3.59 8.41 9.96
CA ALA A 112 -4.64 7.41 10.02
C ALA A 112 -5.61 7.60 8.85
N TYR A 113 -5.51 6.77 7.83
CA TYR A 113 -6.46 6.74 6.73
C TYR A 113 -7.79 6.11 7.17
N LYS A 114 -8.87 6.50 6.51
CA LYS A 114 -10.24 6.01 6.71
C LYS A 114 -10.86 5.73 5.34
N LEU A 115 -10.24 4.84 4.59
CA LEU A 115 -10.71 4.50 3.24
C LEU A 115 -11.98 3.65 3.30
N THR A 116 -12.76 3.66 2.22
CA THR A 116 -13.78 2.64 2.01
C THR A 116 -13.14 1.26 1.88
N HIS A 117 -13.89 0.19 2.10
CA HIS A 117 -13.37 -1.18 1.92
C HIS A 117 -12.81 -1.39 0.52
N ALA A 118 -13.54 -0.98 -0.51
CA ALA A 118 -13.11 -1.11 -1.90
C ALA A 118 -11.81 -0.33 -2.19
N ASP A 119 -11.66 0.89 -1.67
CA ASP A 119 -10.41 1.66 -1.84
C ASP A 119 -9.25 1.04 -1.05
N ALA A 120 -9.50 0.49 0.13
CA ALA A 120 -8.48 -0.22 0.91
C ALA A 120 -8.01 -1.50 0.19
N GLU A 121 -8.92 -2.28 -0.38
CA GLU A 121 -8.58 -3.43 -1.23
C GLU A 121 -7.79 -3.01 -2.45
N ALA A 122 -8.18 -1.93 -3.14
CA ALA A 122 -7.47 -1.40 -4.30
C ALA A 122 -6.02 -0.98 -3.95
N VAL A 123 -5.83 -0.28 -2.83
CA VAL A 123 -4.49 0.07 -2.32
C VAL A 123 -3.64 -1.17 -2.13
N VAL A 124 -4.15 -2.19 -1.44
CA VAL A 124 -3.43 -3.43 -1.17
C VAL A 124 -3.17 -4.22 -2.45
N ALA A 125 -4.12 -4.24 -3.39
CA ALA A 125 -3.93 -4.85 -4.72
C ALA A 125 -2.77 -4.21 -5.49
N TYR A 126 -2.65 -2.88 -5.46
CA TYR A 126 -1.51 -2.19 -6.07
C TYR A 126 -0.19 -2.53 -5.36
N LEU A 127 -0.13 -2.43 -4.03
CA LEU A 127 1.08 -2.74 -3.27
C LEU A 127 1.57 -4.17 -3.53
N LYS A 128 0.66 -5.11 -3.76
CA LYS A 128 0.95 -6.51 -4.09
C LYS A 128 1.65 -6.68 -5.45
N THR A 129 1.51 -5.72 -6.37
CA THR A 129 2.21 -5.75 -7.66
C THR A 129 3.68 -5.34 -7.58
N LEU A 130 4.10 -4.73 -6.48
CA LEU A 130 5.44 -4.21 -6.27
C LEU A 130 6.44 -5.33 -5.90
N LYS A 131 7.72 -5.11 -6.21
CA LYS A 131 8.80 -6.07 -5.98
C LYS A 131 9.78 -5.55 -4.93
#